data_93a994ba8529c193e5142d006fcdd02d
#
_entry.id   93a994ba8529c193e5142d006fcdd02d
#
_cell.length_a   1.000
_cell.length_b   1.000
_cell.length_c   1.000
_cell.angle_alpha   90.00
_cell.angle_beta   90.00
_cell.angle_gamma   90.00
#
_symmetry.space_group_name_H-M   'P 1'
#
loop_
_entity.id
_entity.type
_entity.pdbx_description
1 polymer ?
#
loop_
_entity_poly.entity_id
_entity_poly.type
_entity_poly.pdbx_seq_one_letter_code
_entity_poly.pdbx_strand_id
1 'polypeptide(L)'
;LQAAGFDIPDYEDAQDKYDAVKGSAVNPVLREGNSDRRAPEAVKNFTKKHPHSMGEWSSDSKTNVATMDAGDFRHNEKSVIMPDADTLTIKLVKADGGEEVLKDGLKVEKGEVIDGTYMSAKALDAFLLDAVKRAKDEGVLFSAHLKATMMKVSDPIIFGHVVRAFFKDVYDKYGEELLAAGLDGENGLGAIYEGLSELENGDEIRAAFDKALQDGPALAQVNSAKGITNLHVPSDVIIDASMPAMIRTSGHMWNADDQEQDTLAVIPDSSYAGVYQTVIDDCRENGAYDPTTMGTCLLYTSDAADDSLRV
;
A
#
# COMPACT_ATOMS: atom_id res chain seq x y z
N LEU A 1 -9.64 30.70 9.88
CA LEU A 1 -9.09 31.02 11.20
C LEU A 1 -9.02 32.57 11.41
N GLN A 2 -8.48 33.33 10.45
CA GLN A 2 -8.49 34.80 10.53
C GLN A 2 -9.92 35.34 10.70
N ALA A 3 -10.89 34.83 9.93
CA ALA A 3 -12.31 35.18 10.07
C ALA A 3 -12.90 34.82 11.45
N ALA A 4 -12.26 33.98 12.21
CA ALA A 4 -12.61 33.61 13.59
C ALA A 4 -11.84 34.43 14.65
N GLY A 5 -11.08 35.45 14.22
CA GLY A 5 -10.37 36.39 15.10
C GLY A 5 -9.00 35.93 15.58
N PHE A 6 -8.42 34.89 14.96
CA PHE A 6 -7.05 34.49 15.26
C PHE A 6 -6.06 35.36 14.48
N ASP A 7 -5.04 35.86 15.16
CA ASP A 7 -3.94 36.62 14.57
C ASP A 7 -2.99 35.65 13.81
N ILE A 8 -3.34 35.38 12.56
CA ILE A 8 -2.58 34.52 11.66
C ILE A 8 -2.13 35.38 10.48
N PRO A 9 -0.82 35.43 10.17
CA PRO A 9 -0.32 36.17 9.01
C PRO A 9 -0.86 35.58 7.71
N ASP A 10 -0.97 36.42 6.69
CA ASP A 10 -1.26 35.94 5.33
C ASP A 10 -0.16 35.01 4.86
N TYR A 11 -0.52 34.06 3.98
CA TYR A 11 0.40 33.03 3.51
C TYR A 11 1.64 33.64 2.84
N GLU A 12 1.45 34.69 2.06
CA GLU A 12 2.53 35.39 1.34
C GLU A 12 3.56 35.98 2.32
N ASP A 13 3.13 36.50 3.47
CA ASP A 13 4.03 37.03 4.51
C ASP A 13 4.70 35.95 5.36
N ALA A 14 4.14 34.72 5.35
CA ALA A 14 4.62 33.60 6.14
C ALA A 14 5.34 32.54 5.30
N GLN A 15 5.40 32.68 3.97
CA GLN A 15 5.85 31.64 3.06
C GLN A 15 7.28 31.15 3.39
N ASP A 16 8.22 32.06 3.60
CA ASP A 16 9.61 31.69 3.92
C ASP A 16 9.70 30.93 5.23
N LYS A 17 8.90 31.30 6.22
CA LYS A 17 8.84 30.61 7.52
C LYS A 17 8.15 29.26 7.38
N TYR A 18 7.09 29.19 6.59
CA TYR A 18 6.41 27.94 6.29
C TYR A 18 7.33 26.96 5.54
N ASP A 19 8.03 27.43 4.54
CA ASP A 19 8.96 26.61 3.76
C ASP A 19 10.16 26.14 4.59
N ALA A 20 10.64 26.96 5.51
CA ALA A 20 11.68 26.58 6.47
C ALA A 20 11.18 25.49 7.45
N VAL A 21 9.97 25.64 7.99
CA VAL A 21 9.35 24.63 8.88
C VAL A 21 8.99 23.37 8.13
N LYS A 22 8.42 23.49 6.93
CA LYS A 22 8.15 22.38 6.04
C LYS A 22 9.43 21.61 5.69
N GLY A 23 10.52 22.32 5.40
CA GLY A 23 11.82 21.71 5.14
C GLY A 23 12.37 20.96 6.34
N SER A 24 12.23 21.49 7.55
CA SER A 24 12.73 20.85 8.77
C SER A 24 11.82 19.74 9.31
N ALA A 25 10.50 19.86 9.14
CA ALA A 25 9.54 18.88 9.66
C ALA A 25 9.33 17.69 8.71
N VAL A 26 9.34 17.92 7.39
CA VAL A 26 9.01 16.91 6.38
C VAL A 26 10.26 16.29 5.77
N ASN A 27 11.32 17.06 5.55
CA ASN A 27 12.54 16.58 4.91
C ASN A 27 13.29 15.46 5.67
N PRO A 28 13.44 15.48 7.00
CA PRO A 28 14.04 14.37 7.72
C PRO A 28 13.26 13.07 7.50
N VAL A 29 11.92 13.14 7.56
CA VAL A 29 11.04 12.00 7.33
C VAL A 29 11.18 11.43 5.92
N LEU A 30 11.28 12.30 4.91
CA LEU A 30 11.37 11.88 3.52
C LEU A 30 12.80 11.49 3.09
N ARG A 31 13.83 12.11 3.64
CA ARG A 31 15.21 11.88 3.25
C ARG A 31 15.86 10.71 3.98
N GLU A 32 15.55 10.54 5.25
CA GLU A 32 16.18 9.52 6.09
C GLU A 32 15.39 8.21 6.14
N GLY A 33 14.21 8.16 5.50
CA GLY A 33 13.34 6.98 5.52
C GLY A 33 12.75 6.66 6.90
N ASN A 34 13.21 7.34 7.93
CA ASN A 34 12.69 7.26 9.29
C ASN A 34 11.81 8.46 9.59
N SER A 35 10.57 8.19 9.90
CA SER A 35 9.71 9.20 10.51
C SER A 35 10.10 9.34 11.97
N ASP A 36 10.58 10.50 12.39
CA ASP A 36 10.52 10.85 13.81
C ASP A 36 9.05 10.97 14.20
N ARG A 37 8.51 9.86 14.67
CA ARG A 37 7.09 9.73 15.00
C ARG A 37 6.78 10.10 16.44
N ARG A 38 7.70 10.76 17.11
CA ARG A 38 7.44 11.31 18.44
C ARG A 38 6.40 12.41 18.32
N ALA A 39 5.17 12.06 18.68
CA ALA A 39 4.11 13.05 18.74
C ALA A 39 4.48 14.11 19.79
N PRO A 40 4.26 15.42 19.51
CA PRO A 40 4.42 16.45 20.51
C PRO A 40 3.61 16.15 21.78
N GLU A 41 4.12 16.59 22.94
CA GLU A 41 3.46 16.33 24.20
C GLU A 41 1.98 16.79 24.24
N ALA A 42 1.70 17.92 23.56
CA ALA A 42 0.33 18.42 23.45
C ALA A 42 -0.60 17.42 22.74
N VAL A 43 -0.12 16.75 21.69
CA VAL A 43 -0.89 15.73 20.96
C VAL A 43 -1.07 14.48 21.86
N LYS A 44 -0.03 14.06 22.55
CA LYS A 44 -0.12 12.93 23.50
C LYS A 44 -1.13 13.20 24.61
N ASN A 45 -1.12 14.41 25.17
CA ASN A 45 -2.07 14.81 26.20
C ASN A 45 -3.50 14.94 25.67
N PHE A 46 -3.66 15.35 24.42
CA PHE A 46 -4.97 15.37 23.77
C PHE A 46 -5.52 13.95 23.57
N THR A 47 -4.71 13.03 23.01
CA THR A 47 -5.17 11.66 22.75
C THR A 47 -5.47 10.90 24.04
N LYS A 48 -4.75 11.15 25.13
CA LYS A 48 -5.07 10.58 26.43
C LYS A 48 -6.45 11.05 26.96
N LYS A 49 -6.83 12.30 26.68
CA LYS A 49 -8.12 12.86 27.09
C LYS A 49 -9.26 12.51 26.14
N HIS A 50 -8.92 12.20 24.90
CA HIS A 50 -9.86 11.90 23.82
C HIS A 50 -9.42 10.64 23.09
N PRO A 51 -9.41 9.49 23.76
CA PRO A 51 -9.05 8.23 23.12
C PRO A 51 -10.07 7.93 22.00
N HIS A 52 -9.59 7.47 20.86
CA HIS A 52 -10.47 6.94 19.84
C HIS A 52 -10.92 5.53 20.21
N SER A 53 -12.06 5.11 19.72
CA SER A 53 -12.56 3.75 19.88
C SER A 53 -12.20 2.88 18.67
N MET A 54 -12.11 1.58 18.88
CA MET A 54 -12.22 0.56 17.83
C MET A 54 -13.65 0.05 17.77
N GLY A 55 -14.10 -0.35 16.56
CA GLY A 55 -15.33 -1.10 16.38
C GLY A 55 -15.23 -2.50 17.01
N GLU A 56 -16.37 -3.06 17.40
CA GLU A 56 -16.43 -4.42 17.95
C GLU A 56 -15.98 -5.45 16.89
N TRP A 57 -15.20 -6.44 17.31
CA TRP A 57 -14.79 -7.53 16.46
C TRP A 57 -15.60 -8.78 16.74
N SER A 58 -16.12 -9.39 15.67
CA SER A 58 -16.82 -10.67 15.74
C SER A 58 -15.85 -11.83 15.56
N SER A 59 -16.03 -12.90 16.32
CA SER A 59 -15.32 -14.18 16.09
C SER A 59 -15.68 -14.82 14.74
N ASP A 60 -16.81 -14.44 14.16
CA ASP A 60 -17.29 -14.95 12.87
C ASP A 60 -16.82 -14.09 11.67
N SER A 61 -16.04 -13.03 11.90
CA SER A 61 -15.50 -12.19 10.84
C SER A 61 -14.71 -13.02 9.84
N LYS A 62 -15.02 -12.82 8.55
CA LYS A 62 -14.31 -13.44 7.41
C LYS A 62 -13.15 -12.60 6.91
N THR A 63 -12.93 -11.44 7.52
CA THR A 63 -11.82 -10.55 7.14
C THR A 63 -10.50 -11.26 7.31
N ASN A 64 -9.69 -11.23 6.27
CA ASN A 64 -8.40 -11.89 6.22
C ASN A 64 -7.41 -11.13 5.37
N VAL A 65 -6.13 -11.46 5.52
CA VAL A 65 -5.06 -11.04 4.62
C VAL A 65 -4.79 -12.14 3.60
N ALA A 66 -4.67 -11.76 2.33
CA ALA A 66 -4.09 -12.60 1.28
C ALA A 66 -2.70 -12.09 0.93
N THR A 67 -1.70 -12.94 0.99
CA THR A 67 -0.32 -12.61 0.68
C THR A 67 0.37 -13.76 -0.05
N MET A 68 1.43 -13.46 -0.79
CA MET A 68 2.20 -14.49 -1.49
C MET A 68 2.97 -15.35 -0.48
N ASP A 69 3.07 -16.63 -0.77
CA ASP A 69 3.84 -17.63 -0.02
C ASP A 69 5.16 -18.00 -0.69
N ALA A 70 5.37 -17.51 -1.91
CA ALA A 70 6.60 -17.67 -2.69
C ALA A 70 6.66 -16.64 -3.83
N GLY A 71 7.87 -16.33 -4.26
CA GLY A 71 8.10 -15.48 -5.43
C GLY A 71 7.97 -13.97 -5.19
N ASP A 72 7.68 -13.55 -3.97
CA ASP A 72 7.70 -12.16 -3.53
C ASP A 72 9.09 -11.71 -3.04
N PHE A 73 9.23 -10.45 -2.66
CA PHE A 73 10.52 -9.89 -2.24
C PHE A 73 11.11 -10.63 -1.04
N ARG A 74 10.29 -10.96 -0.04
CA ARG A 74 10.75 -11.65 1.17
C ARG A 74 11.32 -13.03 0.87
N HIS A 75 10.62 -13.82 0.04
CA HIS A 75 11.03 -15.19 -0.22
C HIS A 75 12.21 -15.30 -1.20
N ASN A 76 12.40 -14.26 -2.04
CA ASN A 76 13.50 -14.21 -3.00
C ASN A 76 14.72 -13.43 -2.50
N GLU A 77 14.64 -12.83 -1.31
CA GLU A 77 15.73 -12.05 -0.72
C GLU A 77 16.98 -12.91 -0.49
N LYS A 78 18.12 -12.37 -0.89
CA LYS A 78 19.44 -12.94 -0.64
C LYS A 78 20.39 -11.86 -0.21
N SER A 79 21.03 -12.09 0.92
CA SER A 79 22.04 -11.20 1.45
C SER A 79 23.37 -11.89 1.69
N VAL A 80 24.44 -11.12 1.61
CA VAL A 80 25.80 -11.58 1.90
C VAL A 80 26.55 -10.46 2.64
N ILE A 81 27.32 -10.84 3.65
CA ILE A 81 28.29 -9.95 4.29
C ILE A 81 29.61 -10.13 3.53
N MET A 82 30.14 -9.03 2.98
CA MET A 82 31.36 -9.09 2.20
C MET A 82 32.55 -9.51 3.08
N PRO A 83 33.23 -10.61 2.75
CA PRO A 83 34.37 -11.06 3.54
C PRO A 83 35.58 -10.13 3.43
N ASP A 84 35.74 -9.47 2.29
CA ASP A 84 36.78 -8.51 1.98
C ASP A 84 36.23 -7.40 1.04
N ALA A 85 36.97 -6.29 0.94
CA ALA A 85 36.63 -5.25 -0.03
C ALA A 85 36.73 -5.76 -1.46
N ASP A 86 35.75 -5.44 -2.30
CA ASP A 86 35.66 -5.91 -3.68
C ASP A 86 34.97 -4.88 -4.59
N THR A 87 34.84 -5.23 -5.86
CA THR A 87 34.11 -4.42 -6.84
C THR A 87 33.06 -5.29 -7.53
N LEU A 88 31.79 -4.88 -7.42
CA LEU A 88 30.65 -5.62 -7.94
C LEU A 88 30.21 -5.07 -9.30
N THR A 89 29.62 -5.97 -10.08
CA THR A 89 28.93 -5.65 -11.34
C THR A 89 27.52 -6.23 -11.31
N ILE A 90 26.52 -5.42 -11.64
CA ILE A 90 25.12 -5.84 -11.78
C ILE A 90 24.89 -6.13 -13.26
N LYS A 91 24.50 -7.36 -13.59
CA LYS A 91 24.22 -7.80 -14.96
C LYS A 91 22.81 -8.37 -15.09
N LEU A 92 22.18 -8.06 -16.22
CA LEU A 92 21.00 -8.77 -16.68
C LEU A 92 21.43 -9.91 -17.60
N VAL A 93 21.11 -11.14 -17.21
CA VAL A 93 21.28 -12.33 -18.08
C VAL A 93 19.94 -12.61 -18.75
N LYS A 94 19.90 -12.44 -20.07
CA LYS A 94 18.70 -12.66 -20.89
C LYS A 94 18.42 -14.14 -21.11
N ALA A 95 17.20 -14.48 -21.52
CA ALA A 95 16.79 -15.86 -21.76
C ALA A 95 17.60 -16.57 -22.86
N ASP A 96 18.15 -15.82 -23.82
CA ASP A 96 19.02 -16.30 -24.89
C ASP A 96 20.50 -16.46 -24.46
N GLY A 97 20.82 -16.16 -23.21
CA GLY A 97 22.18 -16.19 -22.66
C GLY A 97 22.97 -14.91 -22.90
N GLY A 98 22.39 -13.91 -23.55
CA GLY A 98 23.00 -12.58 -23.70
C GLY A 98 23.12 -11.87 -22.36
N GLU A 99 24.26 -11.19 -22.14
CA GLU A 99 24.48 -10.39 -20.93
C GLU A 99 24.41 -8.90 -21.24
N GLU A 100 23.80 -8.14 -20.34
CA GLU A 100 23.76 -6.68 -20.37
C GLU A 100 24.24 -6.15 -19.01
N VAL A 101 25.27 -5.32 -19.02
CA VAL A 101 25.77 -4.70 -17.78
C VAL A 101 24.89 -3.51 -17.44
N LEU A 102 24.18 -3.62 -16.32
CA LEU A 102 23.30 -2.56 -15.80
C LEU A 102 24.09 -1.55 -14.97
N LYS A 103 25.03 -2.04 -14.18
CA LYS A 103 25.91 -1.22 -13.33
C LYS A 103 27.25 -1.92 -13.17
N ASP A 104 28.33 -1.17 -13.37
CA ASP A 104 29.70 -1.66 -13.18
C ASP A 104 30.44 -0.79 -12.17
N GLY A 105 31.52 -1.35 -11.61
CA GLY A 105 32.44 -0.62 -10.75
C GLY A 105 31.86 -0.24 -9.38
N LEU A 106 30.87 -0.97 -8.86
CA LEU A 106 30.28 -0.73 -7.55
C LEU A 106 31.25 -1.21 -6.46
N LYS A 107 31.98 -0.30 -5.83
CA LYS A 107 32.91 -0.62 -4.75
C LYS A 107 32.18 -0.95 -3.48
N VAL A 108 32.59 -2.01 -2.81
CA VAL A 108 32.08 -2.46 -1.52
C VAL A 108 33.23 -2.70 -0.56
N GLU A 109 32.99 -2.49 0.73
CA GLU A 109 33.98 -2.63 1.78
C GLU A 109 33.84 -3.98 2.50
N LYS A 110 34.91 -4.37 3.21
CA LYS A 110 34.86 -5.52 4.09
C LYS A 110 33.81 -5.33 5.19
N GLY A 111 32.93 -6.31 5.36
CA GLY A 111 31.84 -6.27 6.33
C GLY A 111 30.59 -5.54 5.85
N GLU A 112 30.62 -4.98 4.65
CA GLU A 112 29.43 -4.38 4.04
C GLU A 112 28.40 -5.45 3.71
N VAL A 113 27.10 -5.17 3.97
CA VAL A 113 26.00 -6.07 3.64
C VAL A 113 25.49 -5.74 2.24
N ILE A 114 25.52 -6.73 1.37
CA ILE A 114 24.93 -6.65 0.05
C ILE A 114 23.64 -7.46 0.07
N ASP A 115 22.57 -6.82 -0.34
CA ASP A 115 21.24 -7.41 -0.39
C ASP A 115 20.60 -7.23 -1.75
N GLY A 116 19.87 -8.24 -2.19
CA GLY A 116 19.15 -8.23 -3.46
C GLY A 116 17.93 -9.12 -3.40
N THR A 117 16.85 -8.63 -4.01
CA THR A 117 15.61 -9.39 -4.14
C THR A 117 14.88 -9.05 -5.43
N TYR A 118 13.84 -9.79 -5.73
CA TYR A 118 12.94 -9.54 -6.85
C TYR A 118 11.56 -10.14 -6.56
N MET A 119 10.52 -9.60 -7.22
CA MET A 119 9.20 -10.20 -7.26
C MET A 119 8.96 -10.84 -8.62
N SER A 120 8.51 -12.10 -8.62
CA SER A 120 8.15 -12.81 -9.85
C SER A 120 6.78 -12.34 -10.34
N ALA A 121 6.73 -11.65 -11.47
CA ALA A 121 5.48 -11.21 -12.08
C ALA A 121 4.52 -12.40 -12.34
N LYS A 122 5.05 -13.53 -12.81
CA LYS A 122 4.24 -14.75 -13.04
C LYS A 122 3.61 -15.28 -11.75
N ALA A 123 4.37 -15.29 -10.64
CA ALA A 123 3.83 -15.73 -9.34
C ALA A 123 2.83 -14.73 -8.81
N LEU A 124 3.10 -13.43 -8.95
CA LEU A 124 2.19 -12.35 -8.59
C LEU A 124 0.85 -12.46 -9.34
N ASP A 125 0.87 -12.61 -10.66
CA ASP A 125 -0.35 -12.74 -11.46
C ASP A 125 -1.19 -13.95 -11.04
N ALA A 126 -0.55 -15.09 -10.81
CA ALA A 126 -1.23 -16.30 -10.35
C ALA A 126 -1.89 -16.09 -8.97
N PHE A 127 -1.15 -15.49 -8.04
CA PHE A 127 -1.64 -15.14 -6.70
C PHE A 127 -2.83 -14.17 -6.78
N LEU A 128 -2.74 -13.13 -7.60
CA LEU A 128 -3.79 -12.12 -7.71
C LEU A 128 -5.08 -12.70 -8.31
N LEU A 129 -4.98 -13.56 -9.32
CA LEU A 129 -6.14 -14.24 -9.89
C LEU A 129 -6.83 -15.15 -8.88
N ASP A 130 -6.06 -15.85 -8.04
CA ASP A 130 -6.60 -16.65 -6.95
C ASP A 130 -7.27 -15.77 -5.89
N ALA A 131 -6.65 -14.66 -5.52
CA ALA A 131 -7.21 -13.71 -4.55
C ALA A 131 -8.54 -13.10 -5.04
N VAL A 132 -8.64 -12.73 -6.32
CA VAL A 132 -9.90 -12.23 -6.93
C VAL A 132 -10.98 -13.32 -6.87
N LYS A 133 -10.63 -14.55 -7.25
CA LYS A 133 -11.55 -15.68 -7.17
C LYS A 133 -12.01 -15.96 -5.74
N ARG A 134 -11.06 -15.97 -4.80
CA ARG A 134 -11.32 -16.20 -3.37
C ARG A 134 -12.27 -15.16 -2.79
N ALA A 135 -12.03 -13.86 -3.04
CA ALA A 135 -12.92 -12.81 -2.57
C ALA A 135 -14.35 -12.98 -3.07
N LYS A 136 -14.52 -13.41 -4.33
CA LYS A 136 -15.83 -13.71 -4.92
C LYS A 136 -16.49 -14.92 -4.26
N ASP A 137 -15.78 -16.02 -4.11
CA ASP A 137 -16.29 -17.27 -3.55
C ASP A 137 -16.68 -17.13 -2.07
N GLU A 138 -15.92 -16.36 -1.30
CA GLU A 138 -16.18 -16.09 0.12
C GLU A 138 -17.23 -14.98 0.33
N GLY A 139 -17.55 -14.21 -0.70
CA GLY A 139 -18.51 -13.10 -0.64
C GLY A 139 -18.02 -11.93 0.21
N VAL A 140 -16.71 -11.66 0.17
CA VAL A 140 -16.06 -10.56 0.87
C VAL A 140 -15.58 -9.49 -0.10
N LEU A 141 -15.29 -8.28 0.39
CA LEU A 141 -14.69 -7.22 -0.43
C LEU A 141 -13.27 -7.60 -0.83
N PHE A 142 -12.93 -7.34 -2.09
CA PHE A 142 -11.54 -7.32 -2.53
C PHE A 142 -10.95 -5.93 -2.25
N SER A 143 -9.80 -5.87 -1.60
CA SER A 143 -9.12 -4.61 -1.30
C SER A 143 -7.62 -4.77 -1.43
N ALA A 144 -6.97 -3.97 -2.29
CA ALA A 144 -5.52 -3.95 -2.42
C ALA A 144 -4.89 -3.03 -1.37
N HIS A 145 -3.77 -3.45 -0.81
CA HIS A 145 -2.99 -2.67 0.16
C HIS A 145 -1.51 -2.80 -0.14
N LEU A 146 -0.86 -1.68 -0.44
CA LEU A 146 0.52 -1.61 -0.90
C LEU A 146 1.33 -0.57 -0.12
N LYS A 147 2.64 -0.72 -0.14
CA LYS A 147 3.59 0.20 0.51
C LYS A 147 4.02 1.36 -0.43
N ALA A 148 3.08 1.91 -1.18
CA ALA A 148 3.33 2.83 -2.29
C ALA A 148 4.04 4.14 -1.92
N THR A 149 4.07 4.54 -0.66
CA THR A 149 4.81 5.74 -0.20
C THR A 149 6.32 5.57 -0.17
N MET A 150 6.79 4.35 0.11
CA MET A 150 8.22 4.02 0.18
C MET A 150 8.68 3.25 -1.05
N MET A 151 7.91 2.28 -1.50
CA MET A 151 8.19 1.43 -2.66
C MET A 151 7.72 2.10 -3.97
N LYS A 152 8.24 3.29 -4.25
CA LYS A 152 7.74 4.17 -5.32
C LYS A 152 7.94 3.65 -6.74
N VAL A 153 8.78 2.64 -6.93
CA VAL A 153 9.04 2.03 -8.25
C VAL A 153 8.27 0.72 -8.38
N SER A 154 8.40 -0.18 -7.40
CA SER A 154 7.78 -1.51 -7.45
C SER A 154 6.25 -1.47 -7.28
N ASP A 155 5.75 -0.65 -6.36
CA ASP A 155 4.35 -0.72 -5.98
C ASP A 155 3.37 -0.18 -7.04
N PRO A 156 3.66 0.87 -7.83
CA PRO A 156 2.84 1.21 -8.98
C PRO A 156 2.77 0.08 -10.02
N ILE A 157 3.87 -0.65 -10.24
CA ILE A 157 3.90 -1.81 -11.13
C ILE A 157 3.04 -2.94 -10.55
N ILE A 158 3.19 -3.25 -9.25
CA ILE A 158 2.36 -4.24 -8.56
C ILE A 158 0.88 -3.83 -8.62
N PHE A 159 0.57 -2.56 -8.41
CA PHE A 159 -0.78 -2.04 -8.52
C PHE A 159 -1.38 -2.25 -9.92
N GLY A 160 -0.60 -2.02 -10.97
CA GLY A 160 -0.98 -2.35 -12.35
C GLY A 160 -1.30 -3.84 -12.53
N HIS A 161 -0.52 -4.74 -11.91
CA HIS A 161 -0.84 -6.17 -11.90
C HIS A 161 -2.17 -6.46 -11.18
N VAL A 162 -2.44 -5.79 -10.05
CA VAL A 162 -3.73 -5.94 -9.34
C VAL A 162 -4.90 -5.52 -10.24
N VAL A 163 -4.79 -4.35 -10.89
CA VAL A 163 -5.82 -3.86 -11.82
C VAL A 163 -6.02 -4.85 -12.97
N ARG A 164 -4.95 -5.30 -13.62
CA ARG A 164 -5.04 -6.27 -14.71
C ARG A 164 -5.63 -7.61 -14.29
N ALA A 165 -5.30 -8.10 -13.10
CA ALA A 165 -5.84 -9.35 -12.58
C ALA A 165 -7.33 -9.24 -12.27
N PHE A 166 -7.77 -8.13 -11.68
CA PHE A 166 -9.18 -7.89 -11.38
C PHE A 166 -10.01 -7.76 -12.67
N PHE A 167 -9.49 -7.05 -13.67
CA PHE A 167 -10.13 -6.82 -14.96
C PHE A 167 -9.58 -7.71 -16.08
N LYS A 168 -9.21 -8.95 -15.73
CA LYS A 168 -8.53 -9.86 -16.66
C LYS A 168 -9.23 -9.99 -18.01
N ASP A 169 -10.53 -10.20 -18.04
CA ASP A 169 -11.28 -10.40 -19.28
C ASP A 169 -11.27 -9.14 -20.17
N VAL A 170 -11.19 -7.95 -19.57
CA VAL A 170 -11.05 -6.69 -20.30
C VAL A 170 -9.67 -6.59 -20.91
N TYR A 171 -8.62 -6.89 -20.14
CA TYR A 171 -7.24 -6.84 -20.63
C TYR A 171 -6.94 -7.97 -21.62
N ASP A 172 -7.56 -9.15 -21.51
CA ASP A 172 -7.44 -10.21 -22.50
C ASP A 172 -8.01 -9.77 -23.87
N LYS A 173 -9.05 -8.91 -23.89
CA LYS A 173 -9.69 -8.44 -25.13
C LYS A 173 -9.09 -7.14 -25.66
N TYR A 174 -8.79 -6.20 -24.79
CA TYR A 174 -8.42 -4.82 -25.18
C TYR A 174 -7.01 -4.41 -24.69
N GLY A 175 -6.25 -5.34 -24.09
CA GLY A 175 -4.99 -5.01 -23.42
C GLY A 175 -3.93 -4.40 -24.33
N GLU A 176 -3.82 -4.88 -25.57
CA GLU A 176 -2.87 -4.31 -26.55
C GLU A 176 -3.21 -2.85 -26.91
N GLU A 177 -4.49 -2.56 -27.05
CA GLU A 177 -4.98 -1.22 -27.35
C GLU A 177 -4.82 -0.27 -26.17
N LEU A 178 -5.19 -0.73 -24.96
CA LEU A 178 -5.00 0.01 -23.73
C LEU A 178 -3.51 0.34 -23.48
N LEU A 179 -2.64 -0.66 -23.68
CA LEU A 179 -1.19 -0.47 -23.54
C LEU A 179 -0.63 0.52 -24.57
N ALA A 180 -1.08 0.42 -25.83
CA ALA A 180 -0.68 1.36 -26.90
C ALA A 180 -1.11 2.81 -26.61
N ALA A 181 -2.24 2.98 -25.91
CA ALA A 181 -2.73 4.27 -25.44
C ALA A 181 -2.11 4.74 -24.11
N GLY A 182 -1.20 3.95 -23.49
CA GLY A 182 -0.62 4.27 -22.19
C GLY A 182 -1.56 4.04 -20.99
N LEU A 183 -2.61 3.24 -21.17
CA LEU A 183 -3.63 2.93 -20.16
C LEU A 183 -3.41 1.53 -19.55
N ASP A 184 -2.22 1.31 -19.03
CA ASP A 184 -1.75 -0.01 -18.57
C ASP A 184 -2.26 -0.48 -17.22
N GLY A 185 -2.92 0.37 -16.46
CA GLY A 185 -3.43 0.08 -15.12
C GLY A 185 -2.54 0.54 -13.96
N GLU A 186 -1.29 0.89 -14.19
CA GLU A 186 -0.36 1.33 -13.13
C GLU A 186 -0.81 2.64 -12.47
N ASN A 187 -1.53 3.48 -13.21
CA ASN A 187 -2.14 4.71 -12.70
C ASN A 187 -3.59 4.52 -12.21
N GLY A 188 -4.14 3.32 -12.37
CA GLY A 188 -5.47 2.93 -11.87
C GLY A 188 -6.64 3.28 -12.79
N LEU A 189 -7.82 2.87 -12.35
CA LEU A 189 -9.07 3.05 -13.10
C LEU A 189 -9.40 4.51 -13.42
N GLY A 190 -9.03 5.45 -12.54
CA GLY A 190 -9.26 6.87 -12.79
C GLY A 190 -8.59 7.33 -14.08
N ALA A 191 -7.30 7.05 -14.23
CA ALA A 191 -6.54 7.40 -15.42
C ALA A 191 -7.03 6.64 -16.68
N ILE A 192 -7.39 5.36 -16.52
CA ILE A 192 -7.98 4.58 -17.61
C ILE A 192 -9.26 5.25 -18.09
N TYR A 193 -10.18 5.55 -17.20
CA TYR A 193 -11.48 6.14 -17.55
C TYR A 193 -11.35 7.53 -18.20
N GLU A 194 -10.38 8.33 -17.76
CA GLU A 194 -10.09 9.61 -18.42
C GLU A 194 -9.56 9.40 -19.84
N GLY A 195 -8.60 8.47 -20.02
CA GLY A 195 -7.98 8.20 -21.31
C GLY A 195 -8.88 7.48 -22.33
N LEU A 196 -9.87 6.71 -21.87
CA LEU A 196 -10.82 6.04 -22.77
C LEU A 196 -11.59 7.02 -23.68
N SER A 197 -11.78 8.27 -23.25
CA SER A 197 -12.44 9.30 -24.05
C SER A 197 -11.71 9.65 -25.33
N GLU A 198 -10.44 9.28 -25.46
CA GLU A 198 -9.59 9.53 -26.62
C GLU A 198 -9.59 8.35 -27.62
N LEU A 199 -10.21 7.22 -27.28
CA LEU A 199 -10.28 6.03 -28.11
C LEU A 199 -11.60 5.97 -28.88
N GLU A 200 -11.56 5.49 -30.13
CA GLU A 200 -12.76 5.34 -30.94
C GLU A 200 -13.81 4.39 -30.32
N ASN A 201 -13.36 3.34 -29.64
CA ASN A 201 -14.18 2.35 -28.96
C ASN A 201 -14.17 2.51 -27.43
N GLY A 202 -13.80 3.69 -26.93
CA GLY A 202 -13.68 3.96 -25.50
C GLY A 202 -14.94 3.65 -24.70
N ASP A 203 -16.12 3.93 -25.25
CA ASP A 203 -17.41 3.59 -24.61
C ASP A 203 -17.62 2.07 -24.50
N GLU A 204 -17.21 1.28 -25.52
CA GLU A 204 -17.29 -0.19 -25.48
C GLU A 204 -16.36 -0.75 -24.41
N ILE A 205 -15.13 -0.23 -24.34
CA ILE A 205 -14.15 -0.63 -23.32
C ILE A 205 -14.65 -0.23 -21.93
N ARG A 206 -15.20 0.96 -21.78
CA ARG A 206 -15.80 1.40 -20.51
C ARG A 206 -16.90 0.46 -20.06
N ALA A 207 -17.81 0.11 -20.95
CA ALA A 207 -18.89 -0.84 -20.65
C ALA A 207 -18.33 -2.23 -20.23
N ALA A 208 -17.19 -2.65 -20.78
CA ALA A 208 -16.53 -3.89 -20.39
C ALA A 208 -15.96 -3.82 -18.97
N PHE A 209 -15.34 -2.69 -18.57
CA PHE A 209 -14.92 -2.45 -17.20
C PHE A 209 -16.10 -2.44 -16.23
N ASP A 210 -17.17 -1.71 -16.57
CA ASP A 210 -18.37 -1.62 -15.72
C ASP A 210 -19.04 -3.00 -15.56
N LYS A 211 -19.03 -3.83 -16.61
CA LYS A 211 -19.49 -5.21 -16.54
C LYS A 211 -18.61 -6.06 -15.64
N ALA A 212 -17.30 -5.93 -15.74
CA ALA A 212 -16.37 -6.68 -14.90
C ALA A 212 -16.52 -6.31 -13.41
N LEU A 213 -16.81 -5.06 -13.08
CA LEU A 213 -17.15 -4.62 -11.72
C LEU A 213 -18.45 -5.28 -11.20
N GLN A 214 -19.43 -5.50 -12.07
CA GLN A 214 -20.70 -6.16 -11.70
C GLN A 214 -20.53 -7.68 -11.55
N ASP A 215 -19.74 -8.29 -12.40
CA ASP A 215 -19.55 -9.75 -12.45
C ASP A 215 -18.46 -10.24 -11.49
N GLY A 216 -17.54 -9.36 -11.07
CA GLY A 216 -16.43 -9.67 -10.18
C GLY A 216 -16.80 -9.74 -8.69
N PRO A 217 -15.83 -9.90 -7.79
CA PRO A 217 -16.07 -9.67 -6.37
C PRO A 217 -16.36 -8.18 -6.11
N ALA A 218 -17.10 -7.89 -5.05
CA ALA A 218 -17.28 -6.50 -4.64
C ALA A 218 -15.93 -5.85 -4.28
N LEU A 219 -15.71 -4.63 -4.75
CA LEU A 219 -14.51 -3.84 -4.43
C LEU A 219 -14.75 -2.93 -3.23
N ALA A 220 -13.72 -2.82 -2.38
CA ALA A 220 -13.71 -1.81 -1.34
C ALA A 220 -13.79 -0.41 -1.95
N GLN A 221 -14.65 0.43 -1.40
CA GLN A 221 -14.87 1.80 -1.86
C GLN A 221 -14.02 2.79 -1.05
N VAL A 222 -13.48 3.78 -1.75
CA VAL A 222 -12.88 4.98 -1.16
C VAL A 222 -13.91 6.09 -1.03
N ASN A 223 -14.78 6.18 -2.01
CA ASN A 223 -15.93 7.08 -2.01
C ASN A 223 -17.09 6.43 -2.77
N SER A 224 -17.97 5.76 -2.05
CA SER A 224 -19.13 5.05 -2.58
C SER A 224 -20.08 5.97 -3.36
N ALA A 225 -20.33 7.18 -2.85
CA ALA A 225 -21.20 8.15 -3.50
C ALA A 225 -20.72 8.59 -4.89
N LYS A 226 -19.40 8.48 -5.16
CA LYS A 226 -18.79 8.81 -6.46
C LYS A 226 -18.38 7.56 -7.24
N GLY A 227 -18.60 6.37 -6.71
CA GLY A 227 -18.15 5.11 -7.31
C GLY A 227 -16.63 4.98 -7.38
N ILE A 228 -15.89 5.66 -6.48
CA ILE A 228 -14.44 5.57 -6.43
C ILE A 228 -14.06 4.37 -5.56
N THR A 229 -13.51 3.35 -6.21
CA THR A 229 -13.00 2.15 -5.57
C THR A 229 -11.53 2.30 -5.18
N ASN A 230 -11.00 1.37 -4.39
CA ASN A 230 -9.58 1.39 -4.05
C ASN A 230 -8.64 0.99 -5.20
N LEU A 231 -9.16 0.70 -6.39
CA LEU A 231 -8.38 0.51 -7.61
C LEU A 231 -8.37 1.74 -8.53
N HIS A 232 -8.90 2.89 -8.10
CA HIS A 232 -8.93 4.10 -8.94
C HIS A 232 -7.57 4.79 -9.03
N VAL A 233 -6.84 4.90 -7.91
CA VAL A 233 -5.50 5.50 -7.90
C VAL A 233 -4.59 4.78 -6.90
N PRO A 234 -3.28 4.62 -7.21
CA PRO A 234 -2.34 3.93 -6.30
C PRO A 234 -2.20 4.58 -4.91
N SER A 235 -2.46 5.87 -4.78
CA SER A 235 -2.40 6.58 -3.50
C SER A 235 -3.47 6.16 -2.50
N ASP A 236 -4.57 5.56 -2.95
CA ASP A 236 -5.67 5.14 -2.09
C ASP A 236 -5.43 3.77 -1.41
N VAL A 237 -4.37 3.07 -1.81
CA VAL A 237 -4.04 1.73 -1.28
C VAL A 237 -2.83 1.72 -0.35
N ILE A 238 -2.46 2.86 0.23
CA ILE A 238 -1.32 2.97 1.13
C ILE A 238 -1.60 2.19 2.42
N ILE A 239 -0.86 1.09 2.60
CA ILE A 239 -1.08 0.11 3.67
C ILE A 239 -0.98 0.72 5.08
N ASP A 240 -0.09 1.70 5.29
CA ASP A 240 0.12 2.36 6.57
C ASP A 240 -1.11 3.11 7.08
N ALA A 241 -2.00 3.49 6.18
CA ALA A 241 -3.26 4.16 6.50
C ALA A 241 -4.46 3.22 6.37
N SER A 242 -4.53 2.45 5.28
CA SER A 242 -5.70 1.64 4.94
C SER A 242 -5.89 0.44 5.86
N MET A 243 -4.82 -0.26 6.25
CA MET A 243 -4.93 -1.41 7.16
C MET A 243 -5.30 -1.02 8.59
N PRO A 244 -4.66 -0.02 9.23
CA PRO A 244 -5.14 0.46 10.53
C PRO A 244 -6.59 0.97 10.50
N ALA A 245 -7.01 1.63 9.43
CA ALA A 245 -8.38 2.09 9.27
C ALA A 245 -9.36 0.91 9.22
N MET A 246 -9.09 -0.12 8.41
CA MET A 246 -9.88 -1.33 8.32
C MET A 246 -9.97 -2.06 9.67
N ILE A 247 -8.82 -2.26 10.34
CA ILE A 247 -8.77 -2.96 11.64
C ILE A 247 -9.59 -2.20 12.70
N ARG A 248 -9.54 -0.86 12.71
CA ARG A 248 -10.32 -0.05 13.64
C ARG A 248 -11.81 -0.04 13.35
N THR A 249 -12.21 -0.38 12.12
CA THR A 249 -13.60 -0.49 11.69
C THR A 249 -14.03 -1.97 11.67
N SER A 250 -13.81 -2.68 12.78
CA SER A 250 -14.22 -4.09 12.95
C SER A 250 -13.65 -5.06 11.89
N GLY A 251 -12.59 -4.68 11.19
CA GLY A 251 -12.08 -5.40 10.03
C GLY A 251 -12.87 -5.15 8.73
N HIS A 252 -13.77 -4.21 8.73
CA HIS A 252 -14.63 -3.93 7.59
C HIS A 252 -14.11 -2.77 6.73
N MET A 253 -14.48 -2.80 5.47
CA MET A 253 -14.47 -1.68 4.54
C MET A 253 -15.87 -1.48 3.96
N TRP A 254 -16.04 -0.41 3.19
CA TRP A 254 -17.35 -0.06 2.63
C TRP A 254 -17.51 -0.65 1.23
N ASN A 255 -18.70 -1.19 0.95
CA ASN A 255 -19.10 -1.62 -0.39
C ASN A 255 -19.73 -0.46 -1.19
N ALA A 256 -20.22 -0.75 -2.39
CA ALA A 256 -20.81 0.25 -3.28
C ALA A 256 -22.11 0.87 -2.72
N ASP A 257 -22.81 0.17 -1.82
CA ASP A 257 -24.03 0.65 -1.16
C ASP A 257 -23.75 1.37 0.15
N ASP A 258 -22.48 1.74 0.41
CA ASP A 258 -22.01 2.39 1.64
C ASP A 258 -22.29 1.57 2.91
N GLN A 259 -22.24 0.24 2.78
CA GLN A 259 -22.38 -0.70 3.88
C GLN A 259 -21.03 -1.31 4.24
N GLU A 260 -20.81 -1.48 5.54
CA GLU A 260 -19.64 -2.16 6.05
C GLU A 260 -19.69 -3.66 5.72
N GLN A 261 -18.57 -4.21 5.29
CA GLN A 261 -18.48 -5.61 4.88
C GLN A 261 -17.09 -6.18 5.17
N ASP A 262 -17.04 -7.47 5.53
CA ASP A 262 -15.80 -8.23 5.64
C ASP A 262 -14.94 -8.12 4.38
N THR A 263 -13.63 -8.10 4.55
CA THR A 263 -12.70 -7.74 3.49
C THR A 263 -11.56 -8.73 3.38
N LEU A 264 -11.23 -9.14 2.17
CA LEU A 264 -9.96 -9.77 1.83
C LEU A 264 -8.94 -8.68 1.52
N ALA A 265 -8.05 -8.42 2.48
CA ALA A 265 -6.94 -7.48 2.31
C ALA A 265 -5.81 -8.13 1.52
N VAL A 266 -5.65 -7.74 0.26
CA VAL A 266 -4.64 -8.29 -0.65
C VAL A 266 -3.35 -7.49 -0.51
N ILE A 267 -2.36 -8.13 0.11
CA ILE A 267 -1.02 -7.59 0.38
C ILE A 267 0.00 -8.53 -0.28
N PRO A 268 0.36 -8.31 -1.55
CA PRO A 268 1.19 -9.27 -2.29
C PRO A 268 2.53 -9.57 -1.61
N ASP A 269 3.28 -8.55 -1.19
CA ASP A 269 4.56 -8.75 -0.51
C ASP A 269 4.36 -9.18 0.94
N SER A 270 4.81 -10.39 1.25
CA SER A 270 4.69 -10.97 2.60
C SER A 270 5.63 -10.34 3.64
N SER A 271 6.52 -9.45 3.24
CA SER A 271 7.47 -8.79 4.16
C SER A 271 6.79 -8.07 5.31
N TYR A 272 5.58 -7.56 5.10
CA TYR A 272 4.83 -6.79 6.09
C TYR A 272 3.36 -7.23 6.25
N ALA A 273 2.94 -8.27 5.54
CA ALA A 273 1.55 -8.75 5.59
C ALA A 273 1.21 -9.45 6.91
N GLY A 274 2.16 -10.21 7.47
CA GLY A 274 1.94 -11.07 8.62
C GLY A 274 1.54 -10.31 9.88
N VAL A 275 2.02 -9.09 10.10
CA VAL A 275 1.65 -8.28 11.26
C VAL A 275 0.14 -7.97 11.26
N TYR A 276 -0.43 -7.67 10.11
CA TYR A 276 -1.86 -7.37 9.99
C TYR A 276 -2.72 -8.61 10.17
N GLN A 277 -2.31 -9.75 9.61
CA GLN A 277 -3.01 -11.01 9.84
C GLN A 277 -3.02 -11.38 11.32
N THR A 278 -1.86 -11.25 12.00
CA THR A 278 -1.77 -11.54 13.43
C THR A 278 -2.71 -10.65 14.27
N VAL A 279 -2.79 -9.35 13.94
CA VAL A 279 -3.70 -8.42 14.61
C VAL A 279 -5.17 -8.79 14.36
N ILE A 280 -5.52 -9.15 13.12
CA ILE A 280 -6.88 -9.60 12.76
C ILE A 280 -7.25 -10.87 13.55
N ASP A 281 -6.35 -11.83 13.61
CA ASP A 281 -6.58 -13.09 14.34
C ASP A 281 -6.76 -12.85 15.84
N ASP A 282 -5.92 -11.99 16.41
CA ASP A 282 -6.03 -11.61 17.82
C ASP A 282 -7.35 -10.87 18.13
N CYS A 283 -7.73 -9.91 17.27
CA CYS A 283 -9.02 -9.22 17.39
C CYS A 283 -10.23 -10.17 17.23
N ARG A 284 -10.12 -11.17 16.36
CA ARG A 284 -11.16 -12.19 16.17
C ARG A 284 -11.29 -13.10 17.39
N GLU A 285 -10.18 -13.46 18.02
CA GLU A 285 -10.14 -14.35 19.19
C GLU A 285 -10.47 -13.61 20.49
N ASN A 286 -9.91 -12.43 20.69
CA ASN A 286 -9.93 -11.71 21.97
C ASN A 286 -10.80 -10.44 21.96
N GLY A 287 -11.35 -10.06 20.80
CA GLY A 287 -12.12 -8.83 20.62
C GLY A 287 -11.27 -7.63 20.25
N ALA A 288 -11.92 -6.49 20.10
CA ALA A 288 -11.27 -5.23 19.76
C ALA A 288 -10.33 -4.77 20.86
N TYR A 289 -9.21 -4.16 20.47
CA TYR A 289 -8.32 -3.52 21.41
C TYR A 289 -9.01 -2.32 22.10
N ASP A 290 -8.78 -2.16 23.38
CA ASP A 290 -9.22 -0.98 24.14
C ASP A 290 -8.11 0.09 24.15
N PRO A 291 -8.24 1.18 23.37
CA PRO A 291 -7.23 2.23 23.34
C PRO A 291 -7.00 2.92 24.68
N THR A 292 -7.93 2.81 25.62
CA THR A 292 -7.78 3.39 26.97
C THR A 292 -6.81 2.62 27.84
N THR A 293 -6.65 1.32 27.58
CA THR A 293 -5.74 0.42 28.30
C THR A 293 -4.42 0.22 27.56
N MET A 294 -4.36 0.56 26.29
CA MET A 294 -3.13 0.52 25.51
C MET A 294 -2.20 1.65 25.94
N GLY A 295 -0.92 1.35 26.11
CA GLY A 295 0.09 2.41 26.28
C GLY A 295 0.07 3.37 25.09
N THR A 296 0.30 4.64 25.33
CA THR A 296 0.39 5.67 24.28
C THR A 296 1.58 5.48 23.34
N CYS A 297 2.17 4.31 23.34
CA CYS A 297 3.53 4.04 22.93
C CYS A 297 3.70 2.97 21.86
N LEU A 298 2.72 2.77 20.96
CA LEU A 298 3.01 2.08 19.69
C LEU A 298 4.15 2.78 18.92
N LEU A 299 4.27 4.09 19.07
CA LEU A 299 5.37 4.89 18.53
C LEU A 299 6.66 4.79 19.34
N TYR A 300 6.58 4.52 20.63
CA TYR A 300 7.74 4.31 21.49
C TYR A 300 8.34 2.91 21.34
N THR A 301 7.55 1.90 21.10
CA THR A 301 8.06 0.53 20.93
C THR A 301 8.78 0.35 19.60
N SER A 302 8.42 1.08 18.56
CA SER A 302 9.18 1.10 17.30
C SER A 302 10.43 1.97 17.37
N ASP A 303 10.52 2.88 18.34
CA ASP A 303 11.65 3.77 18.61
C ASP A 303 12.50 3.34 19.83
N ALA A 304 12.18 2.20 20.41
CA ALA A 304 12.88 1.66 21.59
C ALA A 304 14.40 1.43 21.33
N ALA A 305 14.79 1.22 20.08
CA ALA A 305 16.18 1.13 19.69
C ALA A 305 16.92 2.48 19.81
N ASP A 306 16.25 3.59 19.55
CA ASP A 306 16.81 4.94 19.70
C ASP A 306 16.88 5.36 21.16
N ASP A 307 15.90 4.97 21.97
CA ASP A 307 15.87 5.28 23.41
C ASP A 307 16.95 4.52 24.20
N SER A 308 17.35 3.33 23.74
CA SER A 308 18.44 2.57 24.36
C SER A 308 19.84 3.16 24.15
N LEU A 309 19.98 4.06 23.17
CA LEU A 309 21.25 4.76 22.88
C LEU A 309 21.38 6.10 23.63
N ARG A 310 20.38 6.49 24.40
CA ARG A 310 20.35 7.76 25.16
C ARG A 310 20.56 7.60 26.67
N VAL A 311 20.90 6.40 27.11
CA VAL A 311 21.26 6.12 28.52
C VAL A 311 22.77 6.12 28.71
#